data_3dd5855cf094553321e36b84b7206914
#
_entry.id   3dd5855cf094553321e36b84b7206914
#
_cell.length_a   1.000
_cell.length_b   1.000
_cell.length_c   1.000
_cell.angle_alpha   90.00
_cell.angle_beta   90.00
_cell.angle_gamma   90.00
#
_symmetry.space_group_name_H-M   'P 1'
#
loop_
_entity.id
_entity.type
_entity.pdbx_description
1 polymer ?
#
loop_
_entity_poly.entity_id
_entity_poly.type
_entity_poly.pdbx_seq_one_letter_code
_entity_poly.pdbx_strand_id
1 'polypeptide(L)'
;MATPSATPMPQPIDACAKRRLRDAAAITAARAVFIAAAATTARAAPVDDLRALVEAGRAAEAYAAFCADPDISTRPRELDLWCGVAAVDLGRAGEGVLALERYVLQFPDDTRARLELARAYFHAGDNVRAREEFEAVAKEQPPPDVQAGIDRYLAALEAREGRYRTRTTAYVEAGAGYDSNANAGVAQADIGLPVLGPVTVADVGVRQASAFGWLAAAGRVDHPVAPGWSVSGSGYAGSTFYTDASEFNLAGLGAALGGTYSSGGNLYTLSYAHGEIMLDGSRYRWTDGLGFEWRRQISEQASFALIPQYARLGYSGENAARNADLYALSAAYRRVWLMPWHPVLNATVFYGDEHNREDRDDLGRTLYGGAADVTVSPSPFWAINAGVGYVDSRYQAPIPLLEVTRRDRNLTLTLGALYLISARWSVRAEYQYAHNASNLDLFEYSRHVGAVKLRYEFR
;
A
#
# COMPACT_ATOMS: atom_id res chain seq x y z
N MET A 1 -35.29 12.95 16.11
CA MET A 1 -35.69 12.14 17.27
C MET A 1 -35.51 10.66 16.91
N ALA A 2 -34.81 9.95 17.73
CA ALA A 2 -34.45 8.55 17.77
C ALA A 2 -32.97 8.28 17.51
N THR A 3 -32.27 8.13 18.61
CA THR A 3 -30.92 7.60 18.73
C THR A 3 -30.91 6.09 18.49
N PRO A 4 -29.93 5.51 17.80
CA PRO A 4 -29.67 4.07 17.87
C PRO A 4 -28.60 3.79 18.95
N SER A 5 -28.93 2.80 19.74
CA SER A 5 -28.20 2.18 20.82
C SER A 5 -26.85 1.62 20.44
N ALA A 6 -25.88 1.82 21.32
CA ALA A 6 -24.58 1.16 21.34
C ALA A 6 -24.72 -0.34 21.57
N THR A 7 -24.07 -1.15 20.74
CA THR A 7 -23.86 -2.58 20.94
C THR A 7 -22.50 -2.80 21.60
N PRO A 8 -22.40 -3.59 22.67
CA PRO A 8 -21.15 -3.78 23.41
C PRO A 8 -20.25 -4.83 22.76
N MET A 9 -18.94 -4.62 22.91
CA MET A 9 -17.88 -5.57 22.58
C MET A 9 -18.01 -6.87 23.40
N PRO A 10 -17.60 -8.02 22.87
CA PRO A 10 -17.52 -9.25 23.61
C PRO A 10 -16.32 -9.26 24.55
N GLN A 11 -16.58 -9.54 25.80
CA GLN A 11 -15.58 -9.82 26.85
C GLN A 11 -15.09 -11.27 26.76
N PRO A 12 -13.88 -11.56 27.27
CA PRO A 12 -13.31 -12.90 27.24
C PRO A 12 -14.02 -13.81 28.25
N ILE A 13 -14.12 -15.07 27.86
CA ILE A 13 -14.79 -16.14 28.56
C ILE A 13 -13.99 -16.53 29.83
N ASP A 14 -14.52 -16.20 30.98
CA ASP A 14 -14.15 -16.82 32.24
C ASP A 14 -14.95 -18.11 32.43
N ALA A 15 -14.24 -19.22 32.44
CA ALA A 15 -14.82 -20.50 32.84
C ALA A 15 -13.91 -21.18 33.87
N CYS A 16 -14.21 -20.98 35.15
CA CYS A 16 -14.01 -22.06 36.09
C CYS A 16 -14.95 -21.94 37.29
N ALA A 17 -15.68 -22.99 37.45
CA ALA A 17 -16.81 -23.19 38.33
C ALA A 17 -16.46 -23.10 39.82
N LYS A 18 -17.35 -22.40 40.52
CA LYS A 18 -17.52 -22.52 41.96
C LYS A 18 -18.09 -23.91 42.31
N ARG A 19 -17.48 -24.62 43.23
CA ARG A 19 -18.14 -25.61 44.05
C ARG A 19 -17.85 -25.33 45.50
N ARG A 20 -18.95 -25.02 46.21
CA ARG A 20 -19.05 -24.95 47.68
C ARG A 20 -19.00 -26.34 48.24
N LEU A 21 -18.46 -26.47 49.45
CA LEU A 21 -19.09 -27.26 50.50
C LEU A 21 -18.62 -26.75 51.88
N ARG A 22 -19.61 -26.44 52.69
CA ARG A 22 -19.59 -26.19 54.13
C ARG A 22 -19.45 -27.53 54.85
N ASP A 23 -18.88 -27.47 56.03
CA ASP A 23 -19.39 -27.89 57.34
C ASP A 23 -18.18 -28.17 58.26
N ALA A 24 -18.10 -27.45 59.25
CA ALA A 24 -18.57 -27.53 60.62
C ALA A 24 -17.64 -28.27 61.58
N ALA A 25 -17.07 -27.44 62.41
CA ALA A 25 -16.93 -27.49 63.87
C ALA A 25 -16.65 -28.84 64.58
N ALA A 26 -15.68 -28.88 65.38
CA ALA A 26 -15.69 -28.87 66.84
C ALA A 26 -14.49 -29.63 67.47
N ILE A 27 -13.75 -28.91 68.31
CA ILE A 27 -13.36 -29.26 69.69
C ILE A 27 -12.54 -30.56 69.90
N THR A 28 -11.28 -30.52 70.33
CA THR A 28 -10.87 -30.70 71.71
C THR A 28 -9.35 -30.68 71.87
N ALA A 29 -8.91 -30.04 72.90
CA ALA A 29 -7.50 -29.94 73.32
C ALA A 29 -6.97 -31.25 73.85
N ALA A 30 -5.77 -31.66 73.50
CA ALA A 30 -4.94 -32.57 74.26
C ALA A 30 -3.44 -32.16 74.16
N ARG A 31 -2.89 -31.76 75.26
CA ARG A 31 -1.45 -31.57 75.46
C ARG A 31 -0.75 -32.92 75.27
N ALA A 32 0.27 -32.91 74.43
CA ALA A 32 1.35 -33.89 74.50
C ALA A 32 2.64 -33.20 74.07
N VAL A 33 3.51 -33.07 75.00
CA VAL A 33 4.94 -32.76 74.84
C VAL A 33 5.59 -33.88 74.03
N PHE A 34 6.14 -33.60 72.87
CA PHE A 34 7.09 -34.49 72.19
C PHE A 34 8.20 -33.65 71.54
N ILE A 35 9.36 -33.88 72.08
CA ILE A 35 10.70 -33.83 71.55
C ILE A 35 10.87 -33.25 70.20
N ALA A 36 11.54 -32.10 70.11
CA ALA A 36 12.10 -31.50 68.88
C ALA A 36 13.09 -32.45 68.22
N ALA A 37 12.66 -33.21 67.23
CA ALA A 37 13.56 -33.69 66.20
C ALA A 37 13.69 -32.53 65.19
N ALA A 38 14.87 -31.90 65.21
CA ALA A 38 15.26 -30.96 64.18
C ALA A 38 15.33 -31.71 62.85
N ALA A 39 14.20 -31.72 62.12
CA ALA A 39 14.23 -31.97 60.67
C ALA A 39 14.91 -30.72 60.06
N THR A 40 16.19 -30.80 59.79
CA THR A 40 16.86 -29.94 58.83
C THR A 40 16.20 -30.21 57.48
N THR A 41 15.08 -29.55 57.20
CA THR A 41 14.64 -29.37 55.84
C THR A 41 15.77 -28.62 55.16
N ALA A 42 16.50 -29.29 54.25
CA ALA A 42 17.40 -28.65 53.34
C ALA A 42 16.57 -27.53 52.67
N ARG A 43 16.80 -26.28 53.06
CA ARG A 43 16.19 -25.11 52.46
C ARG A 43 16.70 -25.09 51.01
N ALA A 44 15.81 -25.25 50.08
CA ALA A 44 16.15 -25.11 48.66
C ALA A 44 16.98 -23.85 48.47
N ALA A 45 18.03 -23.92 47.66
CA ALA A 45 18.85 -22.75 47.40
C ALA A 45 17.94 -21.63 46.86
N PRO A 46 18.15 -20.35 47.19
CA PRO A 46 17.32 -19.25 46.71
C PRO A 46 17.09 -19.26 45.20
N VAL A 47 18.00 -19.84 44.43
CA VAL A 47 17.88 -20.04 42.98
C VAL A 47 16.79 -21.04 42.61
N ASP A 48 16.65 -22.16 43.36
CA ASP A 48 15.63 -23.16 43.06
C ASP A 48 14.23 -22.67 43.38
N ASP A 49 14.06 -21.87 44.44
CA ASP A 49 12.78 -21.24 44.80
C ASP A 49 12.38 -20.21 43.73
N LEU A 50 13.34 -19.37 43.29
CA LEU A 50 13.12 -18.37 42.22
C LEU A 50 12.78 -19.07 40.91
N ARG A 51 13.51 -20.10 40.51
CA ARG A 51 13.25 -20.91 39.33
C ARG A 51 11.83 -21.48 39.33
N ALA A 52 11.44 -22.14 40.45
CA ALA A 52 10.13 -22.74 40.58
C ALA A 52 8.99 -21.72 40.41
N LEU A 53 9.14 -20.51 40.94
CA LEU A 53 8.17 -19.44 40.78
C LEU A 53 8.06 -18.98 39.32
N VAL A 54 9.18 -18.79 38.62
CA VAL A 54 9.23 -18.38 37.23
C VAL A 54 8.62 -19.45 36.32
N GLU A 55 9.00 -20.72 36.49
CA GLU A 55 8.48 -21.84 35.71
C GLU A 55 6.96 -22.09 35.99
N ALA A 56 6.46 -21.68 37.16
CA ALA A 56 5.04 -21.68 37.47
C ALA A 56 4.26 -20.49 36.91
N GLY A 57 4.93 -19.59 36.15
CA GLY A 57 4.30 -18.40 35.59
C GLY A 57 4.03 -17.27 36.59
N ARG A 58 4.64 -17.33 37.79
CA ARG A 58 4.48 -16.37 38.91
C ARG A 58 5.63 -15.34 38.90
N ALA A 59 5.91 -14.78 37.72
CA ALA A 59 7.01 -13.85 37.51
C ALA A 59 6.97 -12.61 38.44
N ALA A 60 5.79 -12.10 38.75
CA ALA A 60 5.64 -10.93 39.66
C ALA A 60 6.09 -11.26 41.09
N GLU A 61 5.72 -12.42 41.60
CA GLU A 61 6.13 -12.87 42.95
C GLU A 61 7.63 -13.19 42.99
N ALA A 62 8.10 -13.88 41.95
CA ALA A 62 9.53 -14.19 41.77
C ALA A 62 10.37 -12.92 41.80
N TYR A 63 9.97 -11.92 41.00
CA TYR A 63 10.66 -10.65 40.89
C TYR A 63 10.67 -9.89 42.23
N ALA A 64 9.50 -9.76 42.87
CA ALA A 64 9.37 -9.04 44.17
C ALA A 64 10.20 -9.69 45.31
N ALA A 65 10.26 -11.03 45.32
CA ALA A 65 10.96 -11.75 46.39
C ALA A 65 12.48 -11.80 46.24
N PHE A 66 13.02 -11.83 45.00
CA PHE A 66 14.42 -12.13 44.75
C PHE A 66 15.15 -11.09 43.89
N CYS A 67 14.42 -10.24 43.14
CA CYS A 67 15.02 -9.41 42.11
C CYS A 67 14.82 -7.90 42.32
N ALA A 68 13.97 -7.49 43.26
CA ALA A 68 13.60 -6.09 43.45
C ALA A 68 14.69 -5.20 44.10
N ASP A 69 15.83 -5.76 44.49
CA ASP A 69 16.96 -4.99 45.01
C ASP A 69 17.49 -4.04 43.90
N PRO A 70 17.49 -2.73 44.11
CA PRO A 70 17.99 -1.76 43.13
C PRO A 70 19.50 -1.88 42.91
N ASP A 71 20.27 -2.42 43.87
CA ASP A 71 21.70 -2.67 43.69
C ASP A 71 21.95 -4.08 43.11
N ILE A 72 21.83 -4.17 41.80
CA ILE A 72 22.08 -5.39 41.05
C ILE A 72 23.51 -5.93 41.25
N SER A 73 24.48 -5.10 41.68
CA SER A 73 25.88 -5.50 41.87
C SER A 73 26.06 -6.43 43.07
N THR A 74 25.19 -6.34 44.06
CA THR A 74 25.26 -7.16 45.30
C THR A 74 24.58 -8.52 45.16
N ARG A 75 23.74 -8.69 44.10
CA ARG A 75 22.99 -9.92 43.88
C ARG A 75 23.89 -11.05 43.38
N PRO A 76 23.75 -12.28 43.90
CA PRO A 76 24.46 -13.46 43.37
C PRO A 76 24.15 -13.67 41.89
N ARG A 77 25.21 -13.97 41.12
CA ARG A 77 25.10 -14.13 39.64
C ARG A 77 24.15 -15.25 39.24
N GLU A 78 24.07 -16.30 40.03
CA GLU A 78 23.21 -17.46 39.81
C GLU A 78 21.73 -17.10 39.79
N LEU A 79 21.35 -16.00 40.48
CA LEU A 79 19.97 -15.47 40.45
C LEU A 79 19.68 -14.68 39.17
N ASP A 80 20.69 -14.14 38.48
CA ASP A 80 20.51 -13.23 37.35
C ASP A 80 19.79 -13.85 36.17
N LEU A 81 19.99 -15.15 35.91
CA LEU A 81 19.26 -15.86 34.84
C LEU A 81 17.74 -15.75 35.07
N TRP A 82 17.28 -16.16 36.24
CA TRP A 82 15.86 -16.23 36.54
C TRP A 82 15.25 -14.86 36.82
N CYS A 83 16.02 -13.94 37.41
CA CYS A 83 15.61 -12.53 37.51
C CYS A 83 15.45 -11.87 36.14
N GLY A 84 16.34 -12.16 35.20
CA GLY A 84 16.24 -11.68 33.84
C GLY A 84 15.00 -12.20 33.12
N VAL A 85 14.73 -13.50 33.24
CA VAL A 85 13.50 -14.11 32.69
C VAL A 85 12.26 -13.48 33.29
N ALA A 86 12.18 -13.36 34.63
CA ALA A 86 11.05 -12.74 35.31
C ALA A 86 10.83 -11.29 34.89
N ALA A 87 11.92 -10.52 34.73
CA ALA A 87 11.85 -9.13 34.27
C ALA A 87 11.27 -9.03 32.84
N VAL A 88 11.71 -9.89 31.91
CA VAL A 88 11.18 -9.93 30.54
C VAL A 88 9.70 -10.30 30.53
N ASP A 89 9.28 -11.28 31.31
CA ASP A 89 7.88 -11.70 31.41
C ASP A 89 6.97 -10.61 32.00
N LEU A 90 7.53 -9.71 32.81
CA LEU A 90 6.84 -8.53 33.35
C LEU A 90 6.87 -7.31 32.40
N GLY A 91 7.42 -7.44 31.19
CA GLY A 91 7.57 -6.34 30.25
C GLY A 91 8.72 -5.37 30.59
N ARG A 92 9.60 -5.71 31.54
CA ARG A 92 10.78 -4.92 31.97
C ARG A 92 12.02 -5.37 31.20
N ALA A 93 11.92 -5.35 29.87
CA ALA A 93 12.94 -5.94 28.99
C ALA A 93 14.35 -5.36 29.21
N GLY A 94 14.49 -4.05 29.49
CA GLY A 94 15.78 -3.42 29.76
C GLY A 94 16.46 -3.98 31.02
N GLU A 95 15.71 -4.22 32.11
CA GLU A 95 16.22 -4.84 33.33
C GLU A 95 16.59 -6.31 33.10
N GLY A 96 15.76 -7.00 32.27
CA GLY A 96 16.04 -8.37 31.84
C GLY A 96 17.36 -8.48 31.08
N VAL A 97 17.62 -7.56 30.15
CA VAL A 97 18.89 -7.50 29.41
C VAL A 97 20.06 -7.35 30.36
N LEU A 98 20.02 -6.38 31.29
CA LEU A 98 21.12 -6.15 32.23
C LEU A 98 21.43 -7.37 33.09
N ALA A 99 20.41 -8.09 33.58
CA ALA A 99 20.61 -9.29 34.39
C ALA A 99 21.18 -10.44 33.56
N LEU A 100 20.63 -10.68 32.37
CA LEU A 100 21.05 -11.77 31.50
C LEU A 100 22.43 -11.54 30.89
N GLU A 101 22.79 -10.31 30.49
CA GLU A 101 24.14 -9.97 30.05
C GLU A 101 25.16 -10.28 31.17
N ARG A 102 24.85 -9.88 32.41
CA ARG A 102 25.69 -10.13 33.55
C ARG A 102 25.89 -11.63 33.86
N TYR A 103 24.82 -12.42 33.65
CA TYR A 103 24.88 -13.87 33.78
C TYR A 103 25.74 -14.51 32.68
N VAL A 104 25.45 -14.19 31.40
CA VAL A 104 26.16 -14.76 30.25
C VAL A 104 27.64 -14.40 30.23
N LEU A 105 28.02 -13.23 30.75
CA LEU A 105 29.43 -12.86 30.92
C LEU A 105 30.20 -13.85 31.83
N GLN A 106 29.54 -14.44 32.83
CA GLN A 106 30.15 -15.40 33.72
C GLN A 106 30.00 -16.86 33.27
N PHE A 107 28.88 -17.14 32.57
CA PHE A 107 28.52 -18.46 32.08
C PHE A 107 28.26 -18.41 30.55
N PRO A 108 29.34 -18.21 29.76
CA PRO A 108 29.17 -17.96 28.31
C PRO A 108 28.68 -19.18 27.53
N ASP A 109 28.83 -20.38 28.04
CA ASP A 109 28.43 -21.62 27.39
C ASP A 109 27.02 -22.08 27.77
N ASP A 110 26.28 -21.28 28.57
CA ASP A 110 24.88 -21.58 28.89
C ASP A 110 23.97 -21.15 27.73
N THR A 111 23.68 -22.09 26.84
CA THR A 111 22.83 -21.93 25.69
C THR A 111 21.39 -21.44 26.05
N ARG A 112 20.86 -21.89 27.21
CA ARG A 112 19.57 -21.43 27.70
C ARG A 112 19.61 -19.97 28.07
N ALA A 113 20.64 -19.52 28.77
CA ALA A 113 20.81 -18.12 29.15
C ALA A 113 20.96 -17.22 27.91
N ARG A 114 21.73 -17.67 26.91
CA ARG A 114 21.83 -16.95 25.62
C ARG A 114 20.49 -16.83 24.90
N LEU A 115 19.66 -17.88 24.91
CA LEU A 115 18.32 -17.84 24.31
C LEU A 115 17.41 -16.84 25.04
N GLU A 116 17.48 -16.81 26.38
CA GLU A 116 16.70 -15.83 27.14
C GLU A 116 17.22 -14.39 26.96
N LEU A 117 18.54 -14.22 26.79
CA LEU A 117 19.12 -12.92 26.44
C LEU A 117 18.69 -12.44 25.05
N ALA A 118 18.67 -13.34 24.05
CA ALA A 118 18.13 -13.05 22.74
C ALA A 118 16.67 -12.59 22.82
N ARG A 119 15.84 -13.27 23.64
CA ARG A 119 14.45 -12.89 23.90
C ARG A 119 14.35 -11.51 24.58
N ALA A 120 15.22 -11.24 25.54
CA ALA A 120 15.27 -9.94 26.23
C ALA A 120 15.61 -8.80 25.26
N TYR A 121 16.63 -8.95 24.40
CA TYR A 121 16.96 -7.99 23.35
C TYR A 121 15.79 -7.77 22.38
N PHE A 122 15.12 -8.86 21.96
CA PHE A 122 13.94 -8.76 21.10
C PHE A 122 12.84 -7.89 21.72
N HIS A 123 12.53 -8.09 23.00
CA HIS A 123 11.53 -7.30 23.72
C HIS A 123 11.99 -5.87 24.02
N ALA A 124 13.30 -5.66 24.20
CA ALA A 124 13.90 -4.34 24.36
C ALA A 124 13.95 -3.53 23.03
N GLY A 125 13.70 -4.18 21.88
CA GLY A 125 13.76 -3.57 20.56
C GLY A 125 15.16 -3.52 19.95
N ASP A 126 16.15 -4.12 20.57
CA ASP A 126 17.50 -4.30 20.01
C ASP A 126 17.52 -5.49 19.04
N ASN A 127 17.05 -5.24 17.83
CA ASN A 127 16.88 -6.27 16.82
C ASN A 127 18.21 -6.86 16.35
N VAL A 128 19.30 -6.08 16.38
CA VAL A 128 20.62 -6.52 15.93
C VAL A 128 21.17 -7.57 16.90
N ARG A 129 21.27 -7.21 18.18
CA ARG A 129 21.77 -8.14 19.20
C ARG A 129 20.86 -9.35 19.40
N ALA A 130 19.52 -9.16 19.32
CA ALA A 130 18.57 -10.27 19.34
C ALA A 130 18.87 -11.30 18.25
N ARG A 131 19.09 -10.84 17.01
CA ARG A 131 19.43 -11.70 15.87
C ARG A 131 20.73 -12.45 16.10
N GLU A 132 21.78 -11.73 16.51
CA GLU A 132 23.10 -12.32 16.74
C GLU A 132 23.05 -13.48 17.75
N GLU A 133 22.35 -13.30 18.88
CA GLU A 133 22.20 -14.34 19.89
C GLU A 133 21.28 -15.49 19.43
N PHE A 134 20.16 -15.23 18.75
CA PHE A 134 19.34 -16.31 18.19
C PHE A 134 20.09 -17.13 17.14
N GLU A 135 20.85 -16.51 16.26
CA GLU A 135 21.66 -17.21 15.26
C GLU A 135 22.84 -17.99 15.91
N ALA A 136 23.41 -17.47 16.97
CA ALA A 136 24.45 -18.19 17.74
C ALA A 136 23.90 -19.49 18.33
N VAL A 137 22.72 -19.42 18.99
CA VAL A 137 22.05 -20.59 19.55
C VAL A 137 21.63 -21.58 18.46
N ALA A 138 21.10 -21.09 17.31
CA ALA A 138 20.68 -21.95 16.21
C ALA A 138 21.86 -22.78 15.63
N LYS A 139 23.08 -22.23 15.61
CA LYS A 139 24.29 -22.94 15.14
C LYS A 139 24.66 -24.13 16.01
N GLU A 140 24.24 -24.14 17.27
CA GLU A 140 24.51 -25.24 18.23
C GLU A 140 23.56 -26.43 18.03
N GLN A 141 22.65 -26.37 17.01
CA GLN A 141 21.68 -27.41 16.67
C GLN A 141 20.79 -27.80 17.86
N PRO A 142 20.03 -26.85 18.44
CA PRO A 142 19.19 -27.12 19.60
C PRO A 142 18.04 -28.10 19.23
N PRO A 143 17.34 -28.65 20.26
CA PRO A 143 16.17 -29.51 20.02
C PRO A 143 15.15 -28.87 19.07
N PRO A 144 14.38 -29.68 18.31
CA PRO A 144 13.49 -29.16 17.25
C PRO A 144 12.43 -28.15 17.72
N ASP A 145 11.93 -28.27 18.92
CA ASP A 145 10.99 -27.37 19.57
C ASP A 145 11.61 -26.00 19.88
N VAL A 146 12.85 -25.99 20.35
CA VAL A 146 13.65 -24.78 20.58
C VAL A 146 13.99 -24.11 19.25
N GLN A 147 14.42 -24.90 18.24
CA GLN A 147 14.70 -24.39 16.90
C GLN A 147 13.47 -23.72 16.28
N ALA A 148 12.29 -24.34 16.38
CA ALA A 148 11.04 -23.75 15.91
C ALA A 148 10.66 -22.45 16.65
N GLY A 149 11.09 -22.30 17.91
CA GLY A 149 10.97 -21.05 18.66
C GLY A 149 11.87 -19.96 18.11
N ILE A 150 13.14 -20.29 17.88
CA ILE A 150 14.15 -19.39 17.29
C ILE A 150 13.69 -18.91 15.90
N ASP A 151 13.24 -19.83 15.05
CA ASP A 151 12.78 -19.50 13.69
C ASP A 151 11.62 -18.50 13.69
N ARG A 152 10.71 -18.62 14.66
CA ARG A 152 9.62 -17.63 14.84
C ARG A 152 10.12 -16.25 15.22
N TYR A 153 11.12 -16.16 16.12
CA TYR A 153 11.71 -14.88 16.50
C TYR A 153 12.50 -14.26 15.34
N LEU A 154 13.29 -15.05 14.62
CA LEU A 154 14.02 -14.58 13.44
C LEU A 154 13.07 -14.08 12.34
N ALA A 155 11.98 -14.80 12.07
CA ALA A 155 10.96 -14.34 11.13
C ALA A 155 10.28 -13.04 11.60
N ALA A 156 10.05 -12.88 12.92
CA ALA A 156 9.50 -11.64 13.46
C ALA A 156 10.50 -10.47 13.36
N LEU A 157 11.79 -10.72 13.53
CA LEU A 157 12.85 -9.74 13.30
C LEU A 157 12.93 -9.33 11.83
N GLU A 158 12.89 -10.27 10.90
CA GLU A 158 12.83 -9.99 9.46
C GLU A 158 11.60 -9.15 9.10
N ALA A 159 10.44 -9.46 9.66
CA ALA A 159 9.23 -8.69 9.46
C ALA A 159 9.34 -7.26 10.03
N ARG A 160 10.03 -7.06 11.15
CA ARG A 160 10.32 -5.73 11.71
C ARG A 160 11.27 -4.93 10.83
N GLU A 161 12.37 -5.53 10.39
CA GLU A 161 13.34 -4.91 9.49
C GLU A 161 12.77 -4.67 8.10
N GLY A 162 11.96 -5.60 7.60
CA GLY A 162 11.29 -5.48 6.32
C GLY A 162 10.32 -4.29 6.24
N ARG A 163 9.82 -3.79 7.39
CA ARG A 163 8.99 -2.59 7.45
C ARG A 163 9.74 -1.33 7.04
N TYR A 164 11.06 -1.32 7.14
CA TYR A 164 11.92 -0.18 6.80
C TYR A 164 12.78 -0.43 5.56
N ARG A 165 12.56 -1.54 4.84
CA ARG A 165 13.28 -1.79 3.58
C ARG A 165 12.70 -0.95 2.45
N THR A 166 13.58 -0.31 1.72
CA THR A 166 13.26 0.34 0.45
C THR A 166 12.74 -0.72 -0.53
N ARG A 167 11.58 -0.43 -1.14
CA ARG A 167 11.02 -1.24 -2.22
C ARG A 167 11.22 -0.51 -3.53
N THR A 168 11.88 -1.14 -4.47
CA THR A 168 12.07 -0.62 -5.82
C THR A 168 11.37 -1.54 -6.80
N THR A 169 10.60 -0.95 -7.71
CA THR A 169 9.99 -1.64 -8.84
C THR A 169 10.31 -0.88 -10.11
N ALA A 170 10.67 -1.57 -11.16
CA ALA A 170 10.88 -0.95 -12.47
C ALA A 170 10.50 -1.93 -13.58
N TYR A 171 10.13 -1.40 -14.73
CA TYR A 171 9.88 -2.21 -15.91
C TYR A 171 10.26 -1.49 -17.19
N VAL A 172 10.50 -2.28 -18.21
CA VAL A 172 10.53 -1.84 -19.61
C VAL A 172 9.46 -2.63 -20.39
N GLU A 173 8.83 -1.96 -21.35
CA GLU A 173 7.76 -2.53 -22.15
C GLU A 173 7.94 -2.14 -23.62
N ALA A 174 7.78 -3.09 -24.51
CA ALA A 174 7.75 -2.86 -25.95
C ALA A 174 6.53 -3.56 -26.56
N GLY A 175 5.95 -2.97 -27.58
CA GLY A 175 4.76 -3.53 -28.22
C GLY A 175 4.48 -2.95 -29.58
N ALA A 176 3.44 -3.47 -30.19
CA ALA A 176 2.90 -2.97 -31.45
C ALA A 176 1.37 -3.04 -31.41
N GLY A 177 0.75 -2.23 -32.23
CA GLY A 177 -0.70 -2.15 -32.31
C GLY A 177 -1.20 -1.50 -33.58
N TYR A 178 -2.50 -1.32 -33.59
CA TYR A 178 -3.22 -0.63 -34.67
C TYR A 178 -4.24 0.34 -34.06
N ASP A 179 -4.30 1.50 -34.62
CA ASP A 179 -5.18 2.61 -34.24
C ASP A 179 -6.01 3.03 -35.44
N SER A 180 -7.32 2.97 -35.34
CA SER A 180 -8.23 3.33 -36.43
C SER A 180 -8.40 4.84 -36.60
N ASN A 181 -7.86 5.66 -35.67
CA ASN A 181 -8.02 7.11 -35.69
C ASN A 181 -6.92 7.77 -34.81
N ALA A 182 -5.69 7.75 -35.28
CA ALA A 182 -4.50 8.21 -34.54
C ALA A 182 -4.56 9.70 -34.18
N ASN A 183 -5.22 10.52 -35.04
CA ASN A 183 -5.38 11.96 -34.86
C ASN A 183 -6.68 12.38 -34.13
N ALA A 184 -7.53 11.43 -33.72
CA ALA A 184 -8.88 11.72 -33.20
C ALA A 184 -9.71 12.63 -34.14
N GLY A 185 -9.49 12.48 -35.44
CA GLY A 185 -10.16 13.27 -36.50
C GLY A 185 -11.60 12.84 -36.76
N VAL A 186 -12.33 13.70 -37.46
CA VAL A 186 -13.72 13.46 -37.86
C VAL A 186 -13.84 12.28 -38.82
N ALA A 187 -15.02 11.65 -38.85
CA ALA A 187 -15.23 10.47 -39.70
C ALA A 187 -15.29 10.80 -41.19
N GLN A 188 -15.75 12.01 -41.57
CA GLN A 188 -15.94 12.48 -42.94
C GLN A 188 -15.39 13.89 -43.07
N ALA A 189 -14.89 14.23 -44.27
CA ALA A 189 -14.34 15.56 -44.56
C ALA A 189 -15.45 16.64 -44.57
N ASP A 190 -16.59 16.31 -45.11
CA ASP A 190 -17.71 17.27 -45.20
C ASP A 190 -18.58 17.19 -43.94
N ILE A 191 -18.59 18.28 -43.18
CA ILE A 191 -19.34 18.42 -41.93
C ILE A 191 -20.19 19.70 -41.94
N GLY A 192 -21.26 19.71 -41.13
CA GLY A 192 -22.07 20.88 -40.90
C GLY A 192 -21.61 21.67 -39.69
N LEU A 193 -21.26 22.93 -39.86
CA LEU A 193 -20.96 23.79 -38.72
C LEU A 193 -22.04 24.87 -38.54
N PRO A 194 -22.46 25.14 -37.29
CA PRO A 194 -23.31 26.27 -36.98
C PRO A 194 -22.72 27.56 -37.52
N VAL A 195 -23.59 28.47 -38.01
CA VAL A 195 -23.21 29.77 -38.58
C VAL A 195 -22.48 29.67 -39.93
N LEU A 196 -21.54 28.73 -40.09
CA LEU A 196 -20.72 28.60 -41.31
C LEU A 196 -21.38 27.72 -42.38
N GLY A 197 -22.34 26.85 -42.01
CA GLY A 197 -22.93 25.87 -42.92
C GLY A 197 -22.01 24.66 -43.19
N PRO A 198 -22.14 24.02 -44.38
CA PRO A 198 -21.28 22.93 -44.78
C PRO A 198 -19.84 23.41 -45.01
N VAL A 199 -18.88 22.71 -44.39
CA VAL A 199 -17.45 22.98 -44.57
C VAL A 199 -16.71 21.66 -44.83
N THR A 200 -15.63 21.73 -45.63
CA THR A 200 -14.74 20.59 -45.88
C THR A 200 -13.54 20.70 -44.95
N VAL A 201 -13.37 19.75 -44.05
CA VAL A 201 -12.21 19.65 -43.16
C VAL A 201 -10.99 19.20 -43.96
N ALA A 202 -9.85 19.82 -43.71
CA ALA A 202 -8.59 19.40 -44.32
C ALA A 202 -8.25 17.94 -43.95
N ASP A 203 -7.51 17.24 -44.83
CA ASP A 203 -7.14 15.81 -44.65
C ASP A 203 -6.54 15.48 -43.28
N VAL A 204 -5.73 16.39 -42.72
CA VAL A 204 -5.13 16.23 -41.42
C VAL A 204 -6.15 16.17 -40.27
N GLY A 205 -7.35 16.75 -40.46
CA GLY A 205 -8.46 16.74 -39.52
C GLY A 205 -9.42 15.57 -39.70
N VAL A 206 -9.32 14.83 -40.80
CA VAL A 206 -10.08 13.59 -41.04
C VAL A 206 -9.35 12.43 -40.40
N ARG A 207 -10.08 11.43 -39.91
CA ARG A 207 -9.52 10.26 -39.24
C ARG A 207 -8.41 9.60 -40.04
N GLN A 208 -7.29 9.37 -39.40
CA GLN A 208 -6.14 8.67 -39.95
C GLN A 208 -5.90 7.36 -39.17
N ALA A 209 -5.96 6.24 -39.86
CA ALA A 209 -5.65 4.95 -39.27
C ALA A 209 -4.18 4.61 -39.49
N SER A 210 -3.54 4.05 -38.48
CA SER A 210 -2.12 3.68 -38.58
C SER A 210 -1.76 2.52 -37.67
N ALA A 211 -0.84 1.67 -38.09
CA ALA A 211 -0.12 0.80 -37.18
C ALA A 211 0.85 1.61 -36.33
N PHE A 212 1.21 1.11 -35.19
CA PHE A 212 2.16 1.78 -34.30
C PHE A 212 3.08 0.82 -33.55
N GLY A 213 4.27 1.31 -33.23
CA GLY A 213 5.16 0.75 -32.23
C GLY A 213 5.01 1.45 -30.87
N TRP A 214 5.24 0.72 -29.80
CA TRP A 214 5.18 1.22 -28.42
C TRP A 214 6.45 0.89 -27.67
N LEU A 215 7.03 1.86 -26.98
CA LEU A 215 8.13 1.67 -26.03
C LEU A 215 7.80 2.43 -24.73
N ALA A 216 8.04 1.82 -23.58
CA ALA A 216 7.90 2.49 -22.30
C ALA A 216 8.85 1.93 -21.24
N ALA A 217 9.20 2.77 -20.28
CA ALA A 217 9.89 2.40 -19.06
C ALA A 217 9.29 3.15 -17.88
N ALA A 218 9.17 2.48 -16.74
CA ALA A 218 8.78 3.14 -15.50
C ALA A 218 9.51 2.54 -14.30
N GLY A 219 9.66 3.35 -13.27
CA GLY A 219 10.24 2.93 -12.00
C GLY A 219 9.60 3.65 -10.83
N ARG A 220 9.58 2.96 -9.69
CA ARG A 220 9.08 3.50 -8.42
C ARG A 220 9.96 3.01 -7.28
N VAL A 221 10.24 3.91 -6.36
CA VAL A 221 10.93 3.65 -5.10
C VAL A 221 10.01 4.08 -3.97
N ASP A 222 9.77 3.20 -3.01
CA ASP A 222 9.04 3.47 -1.77
C ASP A 222 9.98 3.21 -0.59
N HIS A 223 10.20 4.23 0.24
CA HIS A 223 11.09 4.15 1.40
C HIS A 223 10.33 4.50 2.69
N PRO A 224 10.16 3.53 3.61
CA PRO A 224 9.63 3.82 4.94
C PRO A 224 10.65 4.63 5.75
N VAL A 225 10.24 5.79 6.28
CA VAL A 225 11.14 6.71 7.03
C VAL A 225 10.92 6.65 8.54
N ALA A 226 9.71 6.28 8.97
CA ALA A 226 9.34 6.14 10.38
C ALA A 226 8.09 5.24 10.50
N PRO A 227 7.70 4.77 11.70
CA PRO A 227 6.45 4.04 11.88
C PRO A 227 5.25 4.79 11.29
N GLY A 228 4.59 4.17 10.33
CA GLY A 228 3.45 4.77 9.61
C GLY A 228 3.82 5.79 8.53
N TRP A 229 5.07 6.22 8.40
CA TRP A 229 5.52 7.20 7.41
C TRP A 229 6.36 6.56 6.31
N SER A 230 6.06 6.90 5.07
CA SER A 230 6.87 6.54 3.91
C SER A 230 6.97 7.68 2.91
N VAL A 231 8.06 7.70 2.15
CA VAL A 231 8.25 8.58 1.00
C VAL A 231 8.36 7.73 -0.26
N SER A 232 7.89 8.28 -1.37
CA SER A 232 7.96 7.59 -2.66
C SER A 232 8.42 8.53 -3.76
N GLY A 233 9.15 7.97 -4.71
CA GLY A 233 9.50 8.62 -5.96
C GLY A 233 9.16 7.70 -7.12
N SER A 234 8.67 8.24 -8.23
CA SER A 234 8.42 7.48 -9.45
C SER A 234 8.76 8.26 -10.69
N GLY A 235 9.11 7.55 -11.75
CA GLY A 235 9.36 8.11 -13.07
C GLY A 235 8.78 7.23 -14.16
N TYR A 236 8.40 7.85 -15.25
CA TYR A 236 7.86 7.22 -16.44
C TYR A 236 8.40 7.88 -17.70
N ALA A 237 8.68 7.08 -18.71
CA ALA A 237 8.95 7.53 -20.08
C ALA A 237 8.28 6.54 -21.04
N GLY A 238 7.64 7.04 -22.08
CA GLY A 238 7.02 6.20 -23.10
C GLY A 238 6.80 6.93 -24.41
N SER A 239 6.72 6.17 -25.49
CA SER A 239 6.51 6.72 -26.83
C SER A 239 5.69 5.78 -27.70
N THR A 240 4.85 6.37 -28.55
CA THR A 240 4.10 5.72 -29.62
C THR A 240 4.61 6.25 -30.94
N PHE A 241 4.96 5.36 -31.86
CA PHE A 241 5.49 5.68 -33.19
C PHE A 241 4.53 5.13 -34.25
N TYR A 242 3.80 6.00 -34.91
CA TYR A 242 2.90 5.65 -36.00
C TYR A 242 3.66 5.46 -37.31
N THR A 243 3.23 4.50 -38.14
CA THR A 243 3.86 4.21 -39.43
C THR A 243 3.38 5.17 -40.51
N ASP A 244 2.09 5.51 -40.53
CA ASP A 244 1.44 6.26 -41.59
C ASP A 244 0.87 7.62 -41.12
N ALA A 245 1.10 7.97 -39.86
CA ALA A 245 0.61 9.19 -39.20
C ALA A 245 1.67 9.73 -38.24
N SER A 246 2.90 9.88 -38.73
CA SER A 246 4.08 10.19 -37.90
C SER A 246 3.99 11.56 -37.22
N GLU A 247 3.26 12.52 -37.77
CA GLU A 247 2.99 13.83 -37.18
C GLU A 247 2.16 13.73 -35.87
N PHE A 248 1.57 12.56 -35.60
CA PHE A 248 0.87 12.26 -34.34
C PHE A 248 1.68 11.35 -33.39
N ASN A 249 2.97 11.16 -33.67
CA ASN A 249 3.88 10.48 -32.74
C ASN A 249 3.86 11.16 -31.38
N LEU A 250 3.59 10.37 -30.32
CA LEU A 250 3.48 10.86 -28.96
C LEU A 250 4.63 10.33 -28.12
N ALA A 251 5.28 11.21 -27.37
CA ALA A 251 6.17 10.80 -26.27
C ALA A 251 5.71 11.45 -24.96
N GLY A 252 5.81 10.72 -23.87
CA GLY A 252 5.48 11.20 -22.54
C GLY A 252 6.61 10.96 -21.56
N LEU A 253 6.91 11.96 -20.74
CA LEU A 253 7.81 11.88 -19.60
C LEU A 253 7.04 12.28 -18.35
N GLY A 254 7.34 11.66 -17.23
CA GLY A 254 6.71 12.05 -15.96
C GLY A 254 7.56 11.65 -14.77
N ALA A 255 7.47 12.44 -13.71
CA ALA A 255 8.04 12.15 -12.41
C ALA A 255 7.09 12.55 -11.30
N ALA A 256 7.07 11.81 -10.21
CA ALA A 256 6.28 12.16 -9.04
C ALA A 256 7.04 11.85 -7.75
N LEU A 257 6.78 12.69 -6.74
CA LEU A 257 7.26 12.52 -5.37
C LEU A 257 6.06 12.52 -4.44
N GLY A 258 6.09 11.71 -3.38
CA GLY A 258 4.98 11.64 -2.43
C GLY A 258 5.42 11.28 -1.03
N GLY A 259 4.67 11.77 -0.06
CA GLY A 259 4.75 11.38 1.34
C GLY A 259 3.43 10.75 1.79
N THR A 260 3.51 9.61 2.45
CA THR A 260 2.34 8.86 2.92
C THR A 260 2.42 8.64 4.42
N TYR A 261 1.32 8.91 5.13
CA TYR A 261 1.10 8.57 6.52
C TYR A 261 -0.03 7.56 6.67
N SER A 262 0.23 6.48 7.41
CA SER A 262 -0.72 5.39 7.65
C SER A 262 -1.02 5.27 9.15
N SER A 263 -2.30 5.29 9.53
CA SER A 263 -2.74 5.14 10.91
C SER A 263 -4.18 4.63 11.00
N GLY A 264 -4.43 3.62 11.81
CA GLY A 264 -5.77 3.15 12.14
C GLY A 264 -6.65 2.79 10.94
N GLY A 265 -6.07 2.20 9.87
CA GLY A 265 -6.78 1.86 8.64
C GLY A 265 -7.03 3.06 7.71
N ASN A 266 -6.47 4.24 8.00
CA ASN A 266 -6.43 5.39 7.11
C ASN A 266 -5.05 5.53 6.49
N LEU A 267 -5.03 6.00 5.25
CA LEU A 267 -3.84 6.36 4.49
C LEU A 267 -4.01 7.80 4.01
N TYR A 268 -3.03 8.64 4.27
CA TYR A 268 -2.99 10.03 3.83
C TYR A 268 -1.76 10.22 2.97
N THR A 269 -1.94 10.54 1.70
CA THR A 269 -0.83 10.74 0.77
C THR A 269 -0.87 12.14 0.19
N LEU A 270 0.21 12.89 0.34
CA LEU A 270 0.44 14.13 -0.39
C LEU A 270 1.46 13.85 -1.49
N SER A 271 1.17 14.31 -2.70
CA SER A 271 2.03 14.08 -3.86
C SER A 271 2.15 15.31 -4.74
N TYR A 272 3.32 15.47 -5.34
CA TYR A 272 3.58 16.37 -6.44
C TYR A 272 3.99 15.56 -7.66
N ALA A 273 3.49 15.91 -8.83
CA ALA A 273 3.84 15.29 -10.10
C ALA A 273 4.12 16.33 -11.17
N HIS A 274 5.16 16.09 -11.95
CA HIS A 274 5.45 16.81 -13.18
C HIS A 274 5.38 15.86 -14.36
N GLY A 275 4.79 16.31 -15.47
CA GLY A 275 4.70 15.52 -16.70
C GLY A 275 4.80 16.38 -17.94
N GLU A 276 5.39 15.82 -18.99
CA GLU A 276 5.48 16.43 -20.31
C GLU A 276 4.92 15.48 -21.37
N ILE A 277 4.22 16.03 -22.34
CA ILE A 277 3.76 15.37 -23.56
C ILE A 277 4.41 16.08 -24.75
N MET A 278 5.07 15.30 -25.58
CA MET A 278 5.64 15.74 -26.86
C MET A 278 4.79 15.18 -27.98
N LEU A 279 4.51 15.99 -28.98
CA LEU A 279 3.86 15.63 -30.23
C LEU A 279 4.85 15.89 -31.36
N ASP A 280 5.12 14.90 -32.19
CA ASP A 280 6.10 14.96 -33.26
C ASP A 280 7.47 15.58 -32.83
N GLY A 281 7.98 15.07 -31.68
CA GLY A 281 9.25 15.51 -31.12
C GLY A 281 9.26 16.91 -30.46
N SER A 282 8.17 17.67 -30.56
CA SER A 282 8.05 19.00 -29.97
C SER A 282 7.20 18.97 -28.72
N ARG A 283 7.55 19.75 -27.67
CA ARG A 283 6.75 19.82 -26.45
C ARG A 283 5.38 20.41 -26.77
N TYR A 284 4.35 19.59 -26.55
CA TYR A 284 2.96 19.98 -26.73
C TYR A 284 2.35 20.53 -25.44
N ARG A 285 2.55 19.79 -24.31
CA ARG A 285 1.96 20.15 -23.01
C ARG A 285 2.85 19.72 -21.86
N TRP A 286 2.93 20.52 -20.83
CA TRP A 286 3.44 20.12 -19.51
C TRP A 286 2.34 20.26 -18.47
N THR A 287 2.50 19.54 -17.36
CA THR A 287 1.55 19.51 -16.25
C THR A 287 2.30 19.47 -14.94
N ASP A 288 2.00 20.41 -14.03
CA ASP A 288 2.42 20.36 -12.63
C ASP A 288 1.21 20.11 -11.76
N GLY A 289 1.23 19.05 -10.97
CA GLY A 289 0.10 18.61 -10.18
C GLY A 289 0.43 18.46 -8.70
N LEU A 290 -0.48 18.91 -7.84
CA LEU A 290 -0.52 18.58 -6.41
C LEU A 290 -1.76 17.73 -6.16
N GLY A 291 -1.58 16.60 -5.48
CA GLY A 291 -2.66 15.70 -5.10
C GLY A 291 -2.60 15.36 -3.62
N PHE A 292 -3.76 15.32 -3.00
CA PHE A 292 -3.92 14.73 -1.68
C PHE A 292 -4.88 13.55 -1.80
N GLU A 293 -4.55 12.43 -1.19
CA GLU A 293 -5.42 11.25 -1.11
C GLU A 293 -5.66 10.92 0.37
N TRP A 294 -6.93 10.87 0.76
CA TRP A 294 -7.35 10.18 1.96
C TRP A 294 -8.00 8.86 1.56
N ARG A 295 -7.39 7.75 1.95
CA ARG A 295 -7.92 6.40 1.75
C ARG A 295 -8.30 5.78 3.09
N ARG A 296 -9.49 5.23 3.18
CA ARG A 296 -10.01 4.49 4.33
C ARG A 296 -10.19 3.03 3.96
N GLN A 297 -9.56 2.14 4.72
CA GLN A 297 -9.87 0.72 4.68
C GLN A 297 -11.20 0.49 5.42
N ILE A 298 -12.25 0.09 4.70
CA ILE A 298 -13.60 -0.16 5.24
C ILE A 298 -13.67 -1.57 5.81
N SER A 299 -13.07 -2.53 5.13
CA SER A 299 -12.91 -3.92 5.53
C SER A 299 -11.63 -4.48 4.93
N GLU A 300 -11.26 -5.71 5.25
CA GLU A 300 -10.10 -6.39 4.63
C GLU A 300 -10.18 -6.42 3.09
N GLN A 301 -11.39 -6.38 2.54
CA GLN A 301 -11.68 -6.53 1.11
C GLN A 301 -12.10 -5.22 0.43
N ALA A 302 -12.34 -4.14 1.16
CA ALA A 302 -12.87 -2.92 0.58
C ALA A 302 -12.20 -1.66 1.13
N SER A 303 -11.95 -0.70 0.24
CA SER A 303 -11.46 0.63 0.59
C SER A 303 -12.19 1.71 -0.20
N PHE A 304 -12.24 2.89 0.39
CA PHE A 304 -12.75 4.12 -0.21
C PHE A 304 -11.67 5.19 -0.16
N ALA A 305 -11.60 6.07 -1.15
CA ALA A 305 -10.68 7.20 -1.15
C ALA A 305 -11.38 8.48 -1.64
N LEU A 306 -10.95 9.63 -1.08
CA LEU A 306 -11.22 10.97 -1.59
C LEU A 306 -9.90 11.60 -2.03
N ILE A 307 -9.92 12.22 -3.22
CA ILE A 307 -8.71 12.67 -3.89
C ILE A 307 -8.95 14.07 -4.47
N PRO A 308 -8.80 15.15 -3.67
CA PRO A 308 -8.69 16.50 -4.20
C PRO A 308 -7.35 16.67 -4.93
N GLN A 309 -7.38 17.36 -6.07
CA GLN A 309 -6.24 17.58 -6.94
C GLN A 309 -6.27 19.00 -7.49
N TYR A 310 -5.09 19.58 -7.65
CA TYR A 310 -4.85 20.78 -8.43
C TYR A 310 -3.80 20.49 -9.47
N ALA A 311 -3.98 20.94 -10.69
CA ALA A 311 -2.99 20.84 -11.73
C ALA A 311 -2.92 22.11 -12.57
N ARG A 312 -1.71 22.53 -12.89
CA ARG A 312 -1.44 23.57 -13.87
C ARG A 312 -1.07 22.90 -15.19
N LEU A 313 -1.79 23.28 -16.24
CA LEU A 313 -1.60 22.80 -17.60
C LEU A 313 -0.97 23.93 -18.42
N GLY A 314 0.23 23.71 -18.94
CA GLY A 314 0.87 24.66 -19.83
C GLY A 314 1.05 24.05 -21.22
N TYR A 315 0.59 24.74 -22.25
CA TYR A 315 0.71 24.33 -23.63
C TYR A 315 1.76 25.17 -24.37
N SER A 316 2.40 24.60 -25.36
CA SER A 316 3.48 25.27 -26.11
C SER A 316 2.99 25.78 -27.47
N GLY A 317 3.68 26.80 -28.00
CA GLY A 317 3.45 27.35 -29.33
C GLY A 317 2.04 27.92 -29.49
N GLU A 318 1.40 27.62 -30.61
CA GLU A 318 0.06 28.09 -30.96
C GLU A 318 -1.03 27.56 -30.01
N ASN A 319 -0.73 26.49 -29.26
CA ASN A 319 -1.64 25.94 -28.27
C ASN A 319 -1.61 26.66 -26.92
N ALA A 320 -0.74 27.67 -26.71
CA ALA A 320 -0.61 28.40 -25.46
C ALA A 320 -1.94 29.02 -24.96
N ALA A 321 -2.84 29.39 -25.88
CA ALA A 321 -4.19 29.85 -25.54
C ALA A 321 -5.00 28.84 -24.69
N ARG A 322 -4.58 27.56 -24.61
CA ARG A 322 -5.21 26.50 -23.79
C ARG A 322 -4.63 26.39 -22.39
N ASN A 323 -3.66 27.24 -22.00
CA ASN A 323 -3.12 27.23 -20.64
C ASN A 323 -4.25 27.30 -19.62
N ALA A 324 -4.23 26.41 -18.61
CA ALA A 324 -5.33 26.30 -17.67
C ALA A 324 -4.86 25.86 -16.27
N ASP A 325 -5.67 26.19 -15.28
CA ASP A 325 -5.62 25.63 -13.94
C ASP A 325 -6.81 24.67 -13.75
N LEU A 326 -6.55 23.43 -13.37
CA LEU A 326 -7.55 22.39 -13.14
C LEU A 326 -7.68 22.11 -11.65
N TYR A 327 -8.88 22.21 -11.13
CA TYR A 327 -9.27 21.76 -9.79
C TYR A 327 -10.17 20.53 -9.93
N ALA A 328 -9.83 19.45 -9.26
CA ALA A 328 -10.61 18.21 -9.35
C ALA A 328 -10.81 17.56 -7.99
N LEU A 329 -11.94 16.90 -7.82
CA LEU A 329 -12.25 16.04 -6.69
C LEU A 329 -12.71 14.70 -7.21
N SER A 330 -12.04 13.63 -6.78
CA SER A 330 -12.42 12.26 -7.11
C SER A 330 -12.80 11.47 -5.87
N ALA A 331 -13.78 10.58 -6.01
CA ALA A 331 -14.11 9.57 -5.01
C ALA A 331 -13.91 8.19 -5.65
N ALA A 332 -13.09 7.35 -5.02
CA ALA A 332 -12.75 6.04 -5.51
C ALA A 332 -13.16 4.95 -4.53
N TYR A 333 -13.66 3.84 -5.05
CA TYR A 333 -14.03 2.64 -4.31
C TYR A 333 -13.31 1.44 -4.92
N ARG A 334 -12.70 0.61 -4.07
CA ARG A 334 -12.10 -0.66 -4.47
C ARG A 334 -12.68 -1.79 -3.63
N ARG A 335 -12.98 -2.92 -4.30
CA ARG A 335 -13.41 -4.15 -3.64
C ARG A 335 -12.74 -5.37 -4.25
N VAL A 336 -12.29 -6.28 -3.38
CA VAL A 336 -11.75 -7.58 -3.74
C VAL A 336 -12.72 -8.65 -3.22
N TRP A 337 -13.07 -9.65 -4.03
CA TRP A 337 -13.86 -10.79 -3.58
C TRP A 337 -12.96 -12.02 -3.43
N LEU A 338 -13.10 -12.73 -2.30
CA LEU A 338 -12.42 -13.99 -2.01
C LEU A 338 -13.20 -15.19 -2.57
N MET A 339 -13.61 -15.11 -3.82
CA MET A 339 -14.32 -16.15 -4.55
C MET A 339 -13.44 -16.63 -5.73
N PRO A 340 -13.79 -17.73 -6.43
CA PRO A 340 -13.03 -18.16 -7.59
C PRO A 340 -12.79 -17.00 -8.56
N TRP A 341 -11.57 -16.97 -9.14
CA TRP A 341 -11.06 -15.92 -10.03
C TRP A 341 -10.73 -14.57 -9.36
N HIS A 342 -10.94 -14.45 -8.04
CA HIS A 342 -10.57 -13.27 -7.23
C HIS A 342 -10.93 -11.94 -7.90
N PRO A 343 -12.23 -11.68 -8.18
CA PRO A 343 -12.61 -10.45 -8.84
C PRO A 343 -12.21 -9.22 -8.04
N VAL A 344 -11.69 -8.21 -8.73
CA VAL A 344 -11.36 -6.91 -8.17
C VAL A 344 -12.14 -5.86 -8.95
N LEU A 345 -12.99 -5.11 -8.27
CA LEU A 345 -13.67 -3.92 -8.80
C LEU A 345 -12.91 -2.68 -8.36
N ASN A 346 -12.62 -1.78 -9.30
CA ASN A 346 -12.28 -0.40 -9.03
C ASN A 346 -13.38 0.48 -9.66
N ALA A 347 -13.89 1.45 -8.92
CA ALA A 347 -14.86 2.43 -9.42
C ALA A 347 -14.45 3.81 -8.93
N THR A 348 -14.52 4.80 -9.81
CA THR A 348 -14.18 6.19 -9.51
C THR A 348 -15.24 7.10 -10.12
N VAL A 349 -15.64 8.12 -9.38
CA VAL A 349 -16.40 9.25 -9.90
C VAL A 349 -15.61 10.52 -9.64
N PHE A 350 -15.75 11.51 -10.53
CA PHE A 350 -15.02 12.75 -10.37
C PHE A 350 -15.82 13.94 -10.86
N TYR A 351 -15.47 15.09 -10.30
CA TYR A 351 -15.82 16.42 -10.76
C TYR A 351 -14.55 17.23 -10.93
N GLY A 352 -14.45 18.03 -11.98
CA GLY A 352 -13.33 18.92 -12.24
C GLY A 352 -13.78 20.22 -12.88
N ASP A 353 -13.02 21.27 -12.63
CA ASP A 353 -13.22 22.59 -13.20
C ASP A 353 -11.88 23.09 -13.74
N GLU A 354 -11.82 23.31 -15.05
CA GLU A 354 -10.66 23.73 -15.81
C GLU A 354 -10.84 25.18 -16.22
N HIS A 355 -10.13 26.09 -15.51
CA HIS A 355 -10.14 27.52 -15.79
C HIS A 355 -9.02 27.88 -16.76
N ASN A 356 -9.39 28.47 -17.89
CA ASN A 356 -8.41 29.01 -18.83
C ASN A 356 -7.68 30.21 -18.23
N ARG A 357 -6.38 30.34 -18.52
CA ARG A 357 -5.51 31.39 -17.97
C ARG A 357 -5.21 32.51 -18.96
N GLU A 358 -5.72 32.40 -20.16
CA GLU A 358 -5.44 33.31 -21.30
C GLU A 358 -6.72 34.04 -21.73
N ASP A 359 -7.65 34.27 -20.78
CA ASP A 359 -8.95 34.94 -20.98
C ASP A 359 -9.79 34.32 -22.13
N ARG A 360 -9.67 32.98 -22.29
CA ARG A 360 -10.37 32.19 -23.30
C ARG A 360 -11.36 31.23 -22.62
N ASP A 361 -12.46 31.78 -22.10
CA ASP A 361 -13.51 31.01 -21.43
C ASP A 361 -14.11 29.92 -22.31
N ASP A 362 -14.08 30.11 -23.65
CA ASP A 362 -14.47 29.09 -24.64
C ASP A 362 -13.58 27.85 -24.62
N LEU A 363 -12.40 27.89 -23.96
CA LEU A 363 -11.49 26.79 -23.76
C LEU A 363 -11.51 26.26 -22.32
N GLY A 364 -12.06 27.00 -21.36
CA GLY A 364 -12.37 26.56 -20.01
C GLY A 364 -13.57 25.62 -19.99
N ARG A 365 -13.58 24.64 -19.07
CA ARG A 365 -14.66 23.64 -19.01
C ARG A 365 -14.83 23.02 -17.64
N THR A 366 -16.08 22.64 -17.35
CA THR A 366 -16.43 21.77 -16.23
C THR A 366 -16.49 20.32 -16.73
N LEU A 367 -15.93 19.42 -15.94
CA LEU A 367 -15.82 17.99 -16.24
C LEU A 367 -16.51 17.19 -15.13
N TYR A 368 -17.32 16.24 -15.47
CA TYR A 368 -17.77 15.24 -14.51
C TYR A 368 -17.92 13.88 -15.18
N GLY A 369 -17.68 12.85 -14.41
CA GLY A 369 -17.71 11.53 -14.98
C GLY A 369 -17.37 10.45 -13.98
N GLY A 370 -17.11 9.27 -14.51
CA GLY A 370 -16.68 8.14 -13.72
C GLY A 370 -16.13 7.03 -14.59
N ALA A 371 -15.47 6.11 -13.94
CA ALA A 371 -14.96 4.89 -14.55
C ALA A 371 -15.15 3.72 -13.59
N ALA A 372 -15.35 2.55 -14.15
CA ALA A 372 -15.34 1.30 -13.40
C ALA A 372 -14.60 0.23 -14.22
N ASP A 373 -13.79 -0.57 -13.53
CA ASP A 373 -13.16 -1.74 -14.12
C ASP A 373 -13.27 -2.95 -13.20
N VAL A 374 -13.36 -4.11 -13.80
CA VAL A 374 -13.31 -5.41 -13.12
C VAL A 374 -12.14 -6.19 -13.69
N THR A 375 -11.29 -6.67 -12.80
CA THR A 375 -10.21 -7.61 -13.13
C THR A 375 -10.49 -8.96 -12.48
N VAL A 376 -10.36 -10.03 -13.24
CA VAL A 376 -10.46 -11.41 -12.78
C VAL A 376 -9.18 -12.17 -13.07
N SER A 377 -8.79 -13.08 -12.17
CA SER A 377 -7.60 -13.94 -12.30
C SER A 377 -8.02 -15.42 -12.35
N PRO A 378 -8.37 -15.96 -13.53
CA PRO A 378 -8.83 -17.35 -13.67
C PRO A 378 -7.77 -18.37 -13.28
N SER A 379 -6.50 -17.98 -13.33
CA SER A 379 -5.35 -18.77 -12.87
C SER A 379 -4.24 -17.85 -12.37
N PRO A 380 -3.19 -18.36 -11.70
CA PRO A 380 -2.04 -17.55 -11.26
C PRO A 380 -1.28 -16.86 -12.40
N PHE A 381 -1.47 -17.31 -13.64
CA PHE A 381 -0.78 -16.78 -14.82
C PHE A 381 -1.60 -15.79 -15.64
N TRP A 382 -2.92 -15.75 -15.44
CA TRP A 382 -3.82 -14.92 -16.21
C TRP A 382 -4.52 -13.87 -15.37
N ALA A 383 -4.56 -12.64 -15.89
CA ALA A 383 -5.46 -11.60 -15.42
C ALA A 383 -6.21 -11.02 -16.63
N ILE A 384 -7.53 -10.94 -16.52
CA ILE A 384 -8.40 -10.41 -17.57
C ILE A 384 -9.14 -9.22 -16.96
N ASN A 385 -9.15 -8.09 -17.66
CA ASN A 385 -9.86 -6.89 -17.22
C ASN A 385 -10.83 -6.38 -18.27
N ALA A 386 -11.94 -5.83 -17.78
CA ALA A 386 -12.91 -5.08 -18.59
C ALA A 386 -13.25 -3.81 -17.86
N GLY A 387 -13.34 -2.70 -18.59
CA GLY A 387 -13.60 -1.40 -18.00
C GLY A 387 -14.50 -0.54 -18.88
N VAL A 388 -15.18 0.42 -18.23
CA VAL A 388 -15.97 1.48 -18.86
C VAL A 388 -15.63 2.80 -18.21
N GLY A 389 -15.50 3.85 -19.02
CA GLY A 389 -15.32 5.21 -18.58
C GLY A 389 -16.31 6.14 -19.30
N TYR A 390 -16.80 7.16 -18.60
CA TYR A 390 -17.66 8.18 -19.16
C TYR A 390 -17.26 9.55 -18.61
N VAL A 391 -17.15 10.55 -19.51
CA VAL A 391 -16.84 11.95 -19.18
C VAL A 391 -17.79 12.88 -19.93
N ASP A 392 -18.51 13.76 -19.22
CA ASP A 392 -19.26 14.88 -19.79
C ASP A 392 -18.42 16.15 -19.56
N SER A 393 -18.08 16.86 -20.63
CA SER A 393 -17.30 18.10 -20.63
C SER A 393 -18.20 19.24 -21.13
N ARG A 394 -18.37 20.25 -20.30
CA ARG A 394 -19.18 21.45 -20.64
C ARG A 394 -18.29 22.67 -20.65
N TYR A 395 -18.15 23.27 -21.82
CA TYR A 395 -17.35 24.49 -21.98
C TYR A 395 -18.04 25.70 -21.38
N GLN A 396 -17.29 26.71 -20.96
CA GLN A 396 -17.81 27.82 -20.16
C GLN A 396 -18.42 28.93 -21.06
N ALA A 397 -17.91 29.10 -22.30
CA ALA A 397 -18.38 30.10 -23.21
C ALA A 397 -18.53 29.58 -24.65
N PRO A 398 -19.30 30.25 -25.52
CA PRO A 398 -19.39 29.92 -26.94
C PRO A 398 -18.05 30.07 -27.65
N ILE A 399 -17.76 29.18 -28.60
CA ILE A 399 -16.65 29.37 -29.55
C ILE A 399 -16.93 30.61 -30.38
N PRO A 400 -16.05 31.63 -30.37
CA PRO A 400 -16.38 32.95 -30.97
C PRO A 400 -16.85 32.92 -32.44
N LEU A 401 -16.27 32.00 -33.25
CA LEU A 401 -16.65 31.90 -34.67
C LEU A 401 -17.93 31.13 -34.93
N LEU A 402 -18.30 30.21 -34.02
CA LEU A 402 -19.43 29.29 -34.20
C LEU A 402 -20.65 29.69 -33.37
N GLU A 403 -20.50 30.63 -32.43
CA GLU A 403 -21.53 31.11 -31.51
C GLU A 403 -22.22 29.99 -30.69
N VAL A 404 -21.55 28.84 -30.53
CA VAL A 404 -22.07 27.66 -29.85
C VAL A 404 -21.15 27.27 -28.71
N THR A 405 -21.73 27.07 -27.52
CA THR A 405 -21.03 26.50 -26.36
C THR A 405 -20.87 25.00 -26.56
N ARG A 406 -19.64 24.56 -26.67
CA ARG A 406 -19.27 23.16 -26.91
C ARG A 406 -19.66 22.29 -25.70
N ARG A 407 -20.12 21.09 -26.00
CA ARG A 407 -20.38 20.03 -25.04
C ARG A 407 -19.98 18.68 -25.63
N ASP A 408 -19.09 17.98 -24.94
CA ASP A 408 -18.61 16.66 -25.33
C ASP A 408 -19.02 15.59 -24.32
N ARG A 409 -19.30 14.39 -24.82
CA ARG A 409 -19.58 13.19 -24.02
C ARG A 409 -18.69 12.08 -24.55
N ASN A 410 -17.68 11.73 -23.74
CA ASN A 410 -16.73 10.68 -24.11
C ASN A 410 -17.08 9.38 -23.40
N LEU A 411 -17.29 8.31 -24.15
CA LEU A 411 -17.42 6.94 -23.69
C LEU A 411 -16.16 6.16 -24.06
N THR A 412 -15.57 5.48 -23.10
CA THR A 412 -14.41 4.60 -23.30
C THR A 412 -14.73 3.20 -22.79
N LEU A 413 -14.48 2.18 -23.61
CA LEU A 413 -14.55 0.77 -23.24
C LEU A 413 -13.15 0.18 -23.35
N THR A 414 -12.74 -0.61 -22.37
CA THR A 414 -11.43 -1.27 -22.35
C THR A 414 -11.57 -2.76 -22.09
N LEU A 415 -10.80 -3.55 -22.80
CA LEU A 415 -10.62 -4.99 -22.56
C LEU A 415 -9.14 -5.28 -22.53
N GLY A 416 -8.69 -6.11 -21.60
CA GLY A 416 -7.29 -6.48 -21.49
C GLY A 416 -7.13 -7.91 -21.00
N ALA A 417 -6.06 -8.56 -21.47
CA ALA A 417 -5.64 -9.85 -20.98
C ALA A 417 -4.12 -9.83 -20.76
N LEU A 418 -3.70 -10.17 -19.56
CA LEU A 418 -2.30 -10.28 -19.18
C LEU A 418 -1.97 -11.75 -18.93
N TYR A 419 -0.87 -12.22 -19.53
CA TYR A 419 -0.31 -13.53 -19.30
C TYR A 419 1.10 -13.43 -18.73
N LEU A 420 1.34 -14.07 -17.59
CA LEU A 420 2.65 -14.17 -16.95
C LEU A 420 3.42 -15.35 -17.56
N ILE A 421 4.42 -15.06 -18.38
CA ILE A 421 5.34 -16.08 -18.95
C ILE A 421 6.27 -16.59 -17.85
N SER A 422 6.72 -15.70 -16.98
CA SER A 422 7.60 -16.00 -15.86
C SER A 422 7.43 -14.93 -14.75
N ALA A 423 8.20 -15.02 -13.67
CA ALA A 423 8.20 -14.00 -12.62
C ALA A 423 8.61 -12.60 -13.13
N ARG A 424 9.30 -12.49 -14.26
CA ARG A 424 9.82 -11.22 -14.80
C ARG A 424 9.20 -10.83 -16.14
N TRP A 425 8.67 -11.78 -16.89
CA TRP A 425 8.15 -11.55 -18.23
C TRP A 425 6.65 -11.70 -18.30
N SER A 426 5.97 -10.75 -18.90
CA SER A 426 4.54 -10.82 -19.18
C SER A 426 4.21 -10.29 -20.56
N VAL A 427 3.16 -10.86 -21.15
CA VAL A 427 2.53 -10.36 -22.39
C VAL A 427 1.16 -9.82 -22.04
N ARG A 428 0.82 -8.66 -22.62
CA ARG A 428 -0.46 -8.01 -22.45
C ARG A 428 -1.09 -7.70 -23.80
N ALA A 429 -2.29 -8.19 -24.01
CA ALA A 429 -3.15 -7.79 -25.13
C ALA A 429 -4.17 -6.79 -24.61
N GLU A 430 -4.36 -5.66 -25.31
CA GLU A 430 -5.26 -4.60 -24.94
C GLU A 430 -6.10 -4.17 -26.13
N TYR A 431 -7.36 -3.86 -25.86
CA TYR A 431 -8.26 -3.24 -26.80
C TYR A 431 -8.99 -2.09 -26.12
N GLN A 432 -9.08 -0.96 -26.79
CA GLN A 432 -9.82 0.22 -26.36
C GLN A 432 -10.73 0.70 -27.48
N TYR A 433 -11.97 0.95 -27.13
CA TYR A 433 -12.90 1.73 -27.93
C TYR A 433 -13.15 3.06 -27.24
N ALA A 434 -13.07 4.17 -27.97
CA ALA A 434 -13.44 5.49 -27.51
C ALA A 434 -14.40 6.15 -28.51
N HIS A 435 -15.47 6.77 -28.00
CA HIS A 435 -16.40 7.55 -28.78
C HIS A 435 -16.64 8.88 -28.06
N ASN A 436 -16.37 9.98 -28.78
CA ASN A 436 -16.68 11.32 -28.34
C ASN A 436 -17.87 11.87 -29.13
N ALA A 437 -19.02 11.91 -28.48
CA ALA A 437 -20.19 12.60 -29.03
C ALA A 437 -20.10 14.07 -28.66
N SER A 438 -20.21 14.96 -29.66
CA SER A 438 -20.16 16.40 -29.47
C SER A 438 -21.40 17.06 -30.08
N ASN A 439 -21.78 18.24 -29.58
CA ASN A 439 -22.79 19.09 -30.25
C ASN A 439 -22.20 19.90 -31.41
N LEU A 440 -20.93 19.68 -31.73
CA LEU A 440 -20.24 20.22 -32.90
C LEU A 440 -19.56 19.07 -33.63
N ASP A 441 -19.94 18.79 -34.86
CA ASP A 441 -19.44 17.68 -35.68
C ASP A 441 -17.90 17.64 -35.73
N LEU A 442 -17.27 18.82 -35.72
CA LEU A 442 -15.78 18.97 -35.73
C LEU A 442 -15.09 18.20 -34.59
N PHE A 443 -15.75 17.90 -33.49
CA PHE A 443 -15.19 17.24 -32.33
C PHE A 443 -15.78 15.84 -32.11
N GLU A 444 -16.65 15.37 -33.03
CA GLU A 444 -17.19 14.03 -32.96
C GLU A 444 -16.25 13.03 -33.62
N TYR A 445 -15.90 11.97 -32.87
CA TYR A 445 -15.05 10.90 -33.37
C TYR A 445 -15.29 9.56 -32.67
N SER A 446 -14.93 8.47 -33.39
CA SER A 446 -14.78 7.14 -32.83
C SER A 446 -13.37 6.61 -33.08
N ARG A 447 -12.83 5.83 -32.16
CA ARG A 447 -11.48 5.32 -32.20
C ARG A 447 -11.42 3.91 -31.63
N HIS A 448 -10.75 3.01 -32.33
CA HIS A 448 -10.44 1.64 -31.90
C HIS A 448 -8.92 1.47 -31.85
N VAL A 449 -8.40 1.06 -30.71
CA VAL A 449 -6.97 0.82 -30.52
C VAL A 449 -6.78 -0.62 -30.02
N GLY A 450 -6.02 -1.41 -30.75
CA GLY A 450 -5.62 -2.75 -30.32
C GLY A 450 -4.09 -2.84 -30.22
N ALA A 451 -3.56 -3.45 -29.17
CA ALA A 451 -2.10 -3.60 -28.99
C ALA A 451 -1.73 -4.92 -28.30
N VAL A 452 -0.54 -5.41 -28.60
CA VAL A 452 0.12 -6.47 -27.86
C VAL A 452 1.46 -5.94 -27.38
N LYS A 453 1.75 -6.12 -26.09
CA LYS A 453 2.92 -5.56 -25.40
C LYS A 453 3.63 -6.65 -24.63
N LEU A 454 4.95 -6.68 -24.71
CA LEU A 454 5.84 -7.52 -23.91
C LEU A 454 6.50 -6.65 -22.85
N ARG A 455 6.42 -7.07 -21.58
CA ARG A 455 6.99 -6.36 -20.44
C ARG A 455 8.03 -7.22 -19.74
N TYR A 456 9.12 -6.57 -19.35
CA TYR A 456 10.12 -7.12 -18.44
C TYR A 456 10.15 -6.31 -17.14
N GLU A 457 10.02 -6.96 -15.99
CA GLU A 457 10.07 -6.35 -14.66
C GLU A 457 11.42 -6.61 -13.98
N PHE A 458 12.04 -5.55 -13.46
CA PHE A 458 13.22 -5.62 -12.60
C PHE A 458 12.75 -5.81 -11.15
N ARG A 459 13.26 -6.83 -10.50
CA ARG A 459 12.97 -7.18 -9.10
C ARG A 459 14.24 -7.28 -8.29
#